data_e5a905cc222129375ec7a949c2868768
#
_entry.id   e5a905cc222129375ec7a949c2868768
#
_cell.length_a   1.000
_cell.length_b   1.000
_cell.length_c   1.000
_cell.angle_alpha   90.00
_cell.angle_beta   90.00
_cell.angle_gamma   90.00
#
_symmetry.space_group_name_H-M   'P 1'
#
loop_
_entity.id
_entity.type
_entity.pdbx_description
1 polymer ?
#
loop_
_entity_poly.entity_id
_entity_poly.type
_entity_poly.pdbx_seq_one_letter_code
_entity_poly.pdbx_strand_id
1 'polypeptide(L)'
;MTVTNGRNGNPSITTLHRAEEVNDLIDAVKGLIVPYIKAADDAAAERATGDIPPSSAGVKNNVLVDFQKPQELAQRLKFSLPNSGQGKEGLLEIIQQVLQNSVNTWDQGFLDKLYASTNAVGVVSDMVLSVLNTNLHVFQVSPALTIIEKTTAKTLAHLFGFTGSRAGGISCQGGSASNLTSLVVARNTLFPECRASGNGNHDFVVFTSAHGHYSVEKSAMICGLGSNSVWPVPVDEFGCMKPDALRELVVRARNEGKTPFYVNSTAGTTVMGSYEPFEEISKICKEFGLWMHIDASWGGPAIFSSKQKHKLDGAHLADSLTVNPHKMMNVPVTCSFLLGPDMNIFNKANSTAAGYLFHTSDSGDIWDLADLTLQCGRRGDSLKLALAWIYYGAAGFEKQIDHAFEQAEYLANLIKQSDNFVLVSQDPPPCLQVCFYYSPGRNLSDNKEENTLRTKTMVEKMILRGYMVDYAPGPKGSFFRVVVNCQTLPGTVEGLVKGLEEVGRQ
;
A
#
# COMPACT_ATOMS: atom_id res chain seq x y z
N MET A 1 10.18 8.73 -36.01
CA MET A 1 11.48 8.80 -36.73
C MET A 1 11.21 9.03 -38.21
N THR A 2 11.30 10.25 -38.66
CA THR A 2 11.20 10.56 -40.08
C THR A 2 12.62 10.48 -40.67
N VAL A 3 12.92 9.38 -41.37
CA VAL A 3 14.20 9.24 -42.08
C VAL A 3 14.04 9.87 -43.44
N THR A 4 14.60 11.05 -43.65
CA THR A 4 14.75 11.65 -45.01
C THR A 4 16.04 11.13 -45.61
N ASN A 5 15.94 10.28 -46.66
CA ASN A 5 17.07 9.83 -47.48
C ASN A 5 17.56 10.97 -48.35
N GLY A 6 18.67 11.61 -47.94
CA GLY A 6 19.45 12.49 -48.81
C GLY A 6 20.60 11.72 -49.45
N ARG A 7 20.57 11.55 -50.79
CA ARG A 7 21.70 11.07 -51.56
C ARG A 7 22.73 12.20 -51.65
N ASN A 8 23.85 12.07 -50.95
CA ASN A 8 25.22 12.43 -51.29
C ASN A 8 26.10 12.42 -50.03
N GLY A 9 27.02 11.59 -50.00
CA GLY A 9 28.31 11.29 -49.38
C GLY A 9 28.86 12.04 -48.14
N ASN A 10 28.05 12.70 -47.29
CA ASN A 10 28.45 13.09 -45.95
C ASN A 10 27.56 12.33 -44.92
N PRO A 11 28.14 11.83 -43.81
CA PRO A 11 27.28 11.28 -42.75
C PRO A 11 26.34 12.39 -42.30
N SER A 12 25.05 12.26 -42.62
CA SER A 12 24.04 13.20 -42.19
C SER A 12 24.00 13.19 -40.65
N ILE A 13 24.41 14.29 -40.05
CA ILE A 13 24.19 14.51 -38.61
C ILE A 13 22.66 14.54 -38.41
N THR A 14 22.10 13.43 -37.98
CA THR A 14 20.66 13.35 -37.66
C THR A 14 20.44 14.14 -36.39
N THR A 15 19.88 15.33 -36.48
CA THR A 15 19.53 16.14 -35.35
C THR A 15 18.41 15.40 -34.58
N LEU A 16 18.60 15.21 -33.26
CA LEU A 16 17.60 14.59 -32.40
C LEU A 16 16.69 15.68 -31.84
N HIS A 17 15.38 15.57 -32.07
CA HIS A 17 14.35 16.51 -31.59
C HIS A 17 13.54 15.95 -30.43
N ARG A 18 14.15 15.08 -29.59
CA ARG A 18 13.45 14.40 -28.47
C ARG A 18 12.99 15.36 -27.39
N ALA A 19 13.72 16.45 -27.16
CA ALA A 19 13.38 17.44 -26.15
C ALA A 19 12.10 18.20 -26.50
N GLU A 20 11.98 18.62 -27.80
CA GLU A 20 10.79 19.29 -28.30
C GLU A 20 9.58 18.36 -28.29
N GLU A 21 9.75 17.10 -28.67
CA GLU A 21 8.69 16.08 -28.64
C GLU A 21 8.20 15.82 -27.21
N VAL A 22 9.12 15.68 -26.26
CA VAL A 22 8.78 15.48 -24.83
C VAL A 22 8.04 16.70 -24.29
N ASN A 23 8.52 17.93 -24.58
CA ASN A 23 7.85 19.15 -24.13
C ASN A 23 6.42 19.26 -24.68
N ASP A 24 6.25 19.03 -25.99
CA ASP A 24 4.95 19.09 -26.65
C ASP A 24 3.95 18.07 -26.09
N LEU A 25 4.40 16.84 -25.80
CA LEU A 25 3.56 15.79 -25.20
C LEU A 25 3.23 16.09 -23.74
N ILE A 26 4.18 16.58 -22.94
CA ILE A 26 3.93 16.96 -21.54
C ILE A 26 2.88 18.07 -21.46
N ASP A 27 3.02 19.13 -22.27
CA ASP A 27 2.07 20.24 -22.27
C ASP A 27 0.66 19.78 -22.68
N ALA A 28 0.57 18.91 -23.68
CA ALA A 28 -0.71 18.35 -24.11
C ALA A 28 -1.36 17.46 -23.02
N VAL A 29 -0.60 16.56 -22.39
CA VAL A 29 -1.09 15.68 -21.34
C VAL A 29 -1.45 16.47 -20.07
N LYS A 30 -0.66 17.50 -19.72
CA LYS A 30 -0.99 18.43 -18.63
C LYS A 30 -2.39 19.05 -18.82
N GLY A 31 -2.74 19.39 -20.07
CA GLY A 31 -4.09 19.87 -20.44
C GLY A 31 -5.22 18.88 -20.17
N LEU A 32 -4.93 17.60 -19.99
CA LEU A 32 -5.92 16.56 -19.64
C LEU A 32 -5.93 16.25 -18.13
N ILE A 33 -4.74 16.08 -17.51
CA ILE A 33 -4.65 15.63 -16.12
C ILE A 33 -5.01 16.72 -15.11
N VAL A 34 -4.65 17.99 -15.36
CA VAL A 34 -4.96 19.07 -14.41
C VAL A 34 -6.47 19.32 -14.31
N PRO A 35 -7.25 19.40 -15.41
CA PRO A 35 -8.70 19.45 -15.33
C PRO A 35 -9.34 18.22 -14.67
N TYR A 36 -8.77 17.03 -14.85
CA TYR A 36 -9.24 15.80 -14.21
C TYR A 36 -9.12 15.87 -12.68
N ILE A 37 -8.00 16.39 -12.16
CA ILE A 37 -7.81 16.62 -10.72
C ILE A 37 -8.74 17.75 -10.25
N LYS A 38 -8.78 18.86 -10.99
CA LYS A 38 -9.64 20.00 -10.64
C LYS A 38 -11.13 19.62 -10.53
N ALA A 39 -11.61 18.72 -11.38
CA ALA A 39 -12.98 18.25 -11.31
C ALA A 39 -13.30 17.57 -9.96
N ALA A 40 -12.33 16.83 -9.39
CA ALA A 40 -12.48 16.24 -8.07
C ALA A 40 -12.46 17.29 -6.94
N ASP A 41 -11.60 18.32 -7.05
CA ASP A 41 -11.56 19.43 -6.09
C ASP A 41 -12.89 20.23 -6.13
N ASP A 42 -13.41 20.51 -7.31
CA ASP A 42 -14.68 21.23 -7.50
C ASP A 42 -15.88 20.42 -6.97
N ALA A 43 -15.86 19.10 -7.07
CA ALA A 43 -16.89 18.21 -6.55
C ALA A 43 -16.87 18.04 -5.02
N ALA A 44 -15.85 18.49 -4.32
CA ALA A 44 -15.71 18.29 -2.88
C ALA A 44 -16.89 18.87 -2.07
N ALA A 45 -17.43 20.02 -2.48
CA ALA A 45 -18.59 20.64 -1.84
C ALA A 45 -19.87 19.80 -2.02
N GLU A 46 -20.03 19.13 -3.17
CA GLU A 46 -21.18 18.25 -3.43
C GLU A 46 -21.12 17.01 -2.53
N ARG A 47 -19.91 16.49 -2.24
CA ARG A 47 -19.74 15.37 -1.31
C ARG A 47 -20.23 15.71 0.10
N ALA A 48 -20.13 16.96 0.53
CA ALA A 48 -20.61 17.39 1.84
C ALA A 48 -22.13 17.36 1.99
N THR A 49 -22.88 17.45 0.91
CA THR A 49 -24.36 17.45 0.96
C THR A 49 -24.95 16.06 1.10
N GLY A 50 -24.23 15.01 0.71
CA GLY A 50 -24.78 13.66 0.53
C GLY A 50 -25.80 13.54 -0.60
N ASP A 51 -26.16 14.67 -1.21
CA ASP A 51 -27.15 14.80 -2.27
C ASP A 51 -26.45 14.91 -3.63
N ILE A 52 -26.08 13.78 -4.21
CA ILE A 52 -25.77 13.77 -5.63
C ILE A 52 -27.06 13.44 -6.35
N PRO A 53 -27.61 14.36 -7.15
CA PRO A 53 -28.80 14.06 -7.91
C PRO A 53 -28.52 12.84 -8.79
N PRO A 54 -29.44 11.86 -8.86
CA PRO A 54 -29.31 10.78 -9.81
C PRO A 54 -29.14 11.40 -11.19
N SER A 55 -28.15 10.94 -11.96
CA SER A 55 -27.91 11.46 -13.31
C SER A 55 -29.19 11.32 -14.13
N SER A 56 -29.89 12.42 -14.29
CA SER A 56 -31.04 12.48 -15.20
C SER A 56 -30.48 12.50 -16.61
N ALA A 57 -30.77 11.45 -17.37
CA ALA A 57 -30.59 11.35 -18.80
C ALA A 57 -29.23 11.79 -19.36
N GLY A 58 -28.24 10.94 -19.24
CA GLY A 58 -27.06 10.96 -20.13
C GLY A 58 -25.97 12.01 -19.83
N VAL A 59 -26.09 12.83 -18.80
CA VAL A 59 -25.03 13.72 -18.32
C VAL A 59 -24.34 13.08 -17.13
N LYS A 60 -23.04 12.77 -17.28
CA LYS A 60 -22.20 12.16 -16.25
C LYS A 60 -21.86 13.21 -15.18
N ASN A 61 -22.59 13.23 -14.08
CA ASN A 61 -22.29 14.11 -12.95
C ASN A 61 -21.44 13.44 -11.87
N ASN A 62 -21.12 12.13 -12.00
CA ASN A 62 -20.30 11.44 -11.03
C ASN A 62 -18.82 11.53 -11.44
N VAL A 63 -18.08 12.45 -10.80
CA VAL A 63 -16.65 12.65 -11.04
C VAL A 63 -15.83 11.46 -10.56
N LEU A 64 -16.32 10.72 -9.53
CA LEU A 64 -15.60 9.59 -8.94
C LEU A 64 -15.41 8.45 -9.94
N VAL A 65 -16.49 7.97 -10.55
CA VAL A 65 -16.45 6.87 -11.52
C VAL A 65 -17.74 6.78 -12.34
N ASP A 66 -17.58 6.47 -13.62
CA ASP A 66 -18.68 5.99 -14.48
C ASP A 66 -18.72 4.46 -14.39
N PHE A 67 -19.38 3.95 -13.34
CA PHE A 67 -19.42 2.52 -13.06
C PHE A 67 -20.09 1.73 -14.17
N GLN A 68 -19.39 0.73 -14.72
CA GLN A 68 -19.86 -0.15 -15.78
C GLN A 68 -19.42 -1.60 -15.49
N LYS A 69 -20.18 -2.55 -16.04
CA LYS A 69 -19.75 -3.95 -16.01
C LYS A 69 -18.52 -4.17 -16.90
N PRO A 70 -17.64 -5.13 -16.57
CA PRO A 70 -16.40 -5.34 -17.34
C PRO A 70 -16.61 -5.53 -18.85
N GLN A 71 -17.65 -6.26 -19.24
CA GLN A 71 -17.95 -6.53 -20.66
C GLN A 71 -18.43 -5.25 -21.40
N GLU A 72 -19.22 -4.41 -20.74
CA GLU A 72 -19.70 -3.14 -21.28
C GLU A 72 -18.54 -2.15 -21.44
N LEU A 73 -17.66 -2.07 -20.42
CA LEU A 73 -16.46 -1.24 -20.47
C LEU A 73 -15.50 -1.70 -21.57
N ALA A 74 -15.26 -3.00 -21.73
CA ALA A 74 -14.39 -3.55 -22.78
C ALA A 74 -14.93 -3.21 -24.20
N GLN A 75 -16.25 -3.26 -24.39
CA GLN A 75 -16.88 -2.87 -25.65
C GLN A 75 -16.80 -1.36 -25.92
N ARG A 76 -16.88 -0.56 -24.87
CA ARG A 76 -16.82 0.89 -24.95
C ARG A 76 -15.41 1.39 -25.25
N LEU A 77 -14.40 0.90 -24.54
CA LEU A 77 -13.02 1.30 -24.73
C LEU A 77 -12.46 0.87 -26.09
N LYS A 78 -12.92 -0.30 -26.62
CA LYS A 78 -12.44 -0.86 -27.90
C LYS A 78 -10.91 -0.79 -28.04
N PHE A 79 -10.20 -0.97 -26.94
CA PHE A 79 -8.75 -0.83 -26.88
C PHE A 79 -8.07 -1.90 -27.70
N SER A 80 -7.20 -1.48 -28.62
CA SER A 80 -6.36 -2.39 -29.40
C SER A 80 -5.02 -1.73 -29.69
N LEU A 81 -3.99 -2.55 -29.91
CA LEU A 81 -2.67 -2.10 -30.30
C LEU A 81 -2.60 -2.02 -31.83
N PRO A 82 -2.44 -0.82 -32.43
CA PRO A 82 -2.44 -0.65 -33.87
C PRO A 82 -1.11 -1.08 -34.49
N ASN A 83 -1.15 -1.58 -35.73
CA ASN A 83 0.05 -1.88 -36.51
C ASN A 83 0.82 -0.63 -36.98
N SER A 84 0.11 0.49 -37.17
CA SER A 84 0.68 1.78 -37.56
C SER A 84 0.46 2.80 -36.47
N GLY A 85 1.49 3.64 -36.21
CA GLY A 85 1.38 4.68 -35.16
C GLY A 85 0.29 5.70 -35.51
N GLN A 86 -0.47 6.11 -34.49
CA GLN A 86 -1.56 7.09 -34.60
C GLN A 86 -1.12 8.50 -34.20
N GLY A 87 0.17 8.68 -33.85
CA GLY A 87 0.75 9.97 -33.50
C GLY A 87 0.19 10.56 -32.20
N LYS A 88 0.36 11.87 -32.04
CA LYS A 88 -0.07 12.62 -30.87
C LYS A 88 -1.59 12.56 -30.65
N GLU A 89 -2.37 12.69 -31.71
CA GLU A 89 -3.83 12.70 -31.64
C GLU A 89 -4.38 11.38 -31.09
N GLY A 90 -3.93 10.24 -31.64
CA GLY A 90 -4.34 8.93 -31.15
C GLY A 90 -3.88 8.66 -29.70
N LEU A 91 -2.67 9.12 -29.32
CA LEU A 91 -2.20 9.04 -27.95
C LEU A 91 -3.11 9.82 -26.99
N LEU A 92 -3.45 11.06 -27.30
CA LEU A 92 -4.30 11.91 -26.44
C LEU A 92 -5.72 11.39 -26.35
N GLU A 93 -6.28 10.86 -27.45
CA GLU A 93 -7.60 10.23 -27.45
C GLU A 93 -7.64 9.04 -26.46
N ILE A 94 -6.63 8.17 -26.49
CA ILE A 94 -6.57 7.03 -25.56
C ILE A 94 -6.36 7.49 -24.12
N ILE A 95 -5.49 8.48 -23.85
CA ILE A 95 -5.32 9.03 -22.49
C ILE A 95 -6.64 9.60 -21.97
N GLN A 96 -7.37 10.34 -22.80
CA GLN A 96 -8.68 10.88 -22.40
C GLN A 96 -9.68 9.77 -22.08
N GLN A 97 -9.74 8.70 -22.90
CA GLN A 97 -10.59 7.55 -22.64
C GLN A 97 -10.20 6.83 -21.34
N VAL A 98 -8.90 6.67 -21.06
CA VAL A 98 -8.41 6.08 -19.81
C VAL A 98 -8.85 6.91 -18.61
N LEU A 99 -8.64 8.23 -18.63
CA LEU A 99 -9.07 9.12 -17.54
C LEU A 99 -10.60 9.07 -17.32
N GLN A 100 -11.40 9.10 -18.39
CA GLN A 100 -12.85 9.06 -18.32
C GLN A 100 -13.43 7.75 -17.79
N ASN A 101 -12.72 6.64 -17.94
CA ASN A 101 -13.18 5.31 -17.55
C ASN A 101 -12.42 4.74 -16.33
N SER A 102 -11.57 5.54 -15.69
CA SER A 102 -10.87 5.19 -14.44
C SER A 102 -11.60 5.75 -13.23
N VAL A 103 -11.39 5.12 -12.09
CA VAL A 103 -11.80 5.70 -10.81
C VAL A 103 -10.93 6.93 -10.55
N ASN A 104 -11.56 8.08 -10.30
CA ASN A 104 -10.85 9.29 -9.91
C ASN A 104 -10.56 9.25 -8.40
N THR A 105 -9.38 8.75 -8.05
CA THR A 105 -8.96 8.63 -6.64
C THR A 105 -8.70 9.97 -5.95
N TRP A 106 -8.71 11.09 -6.68
CA TRP A 106 -8.65 12.45 -6.11
C TRP A 106 -10.01 12.91 -5.56
N ASP A 107 -11.12 12.25 -5.99
CA ASP A 107 -12.44 12.57 -5.49
C ASP A 107 -12.60 12.21 -4.02
N GLN A 108 -13.21 13.09 -3.24
CA GLN A 108 -13.46 12.92 -1.82
C GLN A 108 -14.27 11.66 -1.48
N GLY A 109 -15.11 11.20 -2.41
CA GLY A 109 -15.90 9.98 -2.24
C GLY A 109 -15.12 8.67 -2.38
N PHE A 110 -13.81 8.70 -2.67
CA PHE A 110 -12.98 7.49 -2.71
C PHE A 110 -12.53 7.09 -1.30
N LEU A 111 -13.32 6.25 -0.63
CA LEU A 111 -13.15 5.81 0.75
C LEU A 111 -13.10 4.28 0.87
N ASP A 112 -12.66 3.60 -0.19
CA ASP A 112 -12.78 2.15 -0.38
C ASP A 112 -11.51 1.39 0.01
N LYS A 113 -10.34 1.79 -0.48
CA LYS A 113 -9.08 1.03 -0.32
C LYS A 113 -8.12 1.72 0.66
N LEU A 114 -7.06 0.98 1.05
CA LEU A 114 -6.01 1.49 1.93
C LEU A 114 -5.05 2.46 1.21
N TYR A 115 -5.48 3.08 0.14
CA TYR A 115 -4.80 4.13 -0.60
C TYR A 115 -5.83 5.10 -1.15
N ALA A 116 -5.40 6.31 -1.51
CA ALA A 116 -6.21 7.31 -2.18
C ALA A 116 -5.42 7.94 -3.34
N SER A 117 -5.68 9.20 -3.67
CA SER A 117 -4.86 9.96 -4.62
C SER A 117 -3.41 10.04 -4.16
N THR A 118 -2.52 10.30 -5.10
CA THR A 118 -1.17 10.71 -4.75
C THR A 118 -1.14 12.20 -4.35
N ASN A 119 -0.06 12.63 -3.69
CA ASN A 119 0.21 14.05 -3.51
C ASN A 119 0.80 14.67 -4.79
N ALA A 120 0.75 16.00 -4.93
CA ALA A 120 1.23 16.71 -6.12
C ALA A 120 2.72 16.47 -6.40
N VAL A 121 3.54 16.38 -5.34
CA VAL A 121 4.98 16.07 -5.44
C VAL A 121 5.21 14.68 -6.03
N GLY A 122 4.32 13.74 -5.74
CA GLY A 122 4.36 12.39 -6.28
C GLY A 122 4.28 12.37 -7.80
N VAL A 123 3.37 13.13 -8.39
CA VAL A 123 3.25 13.25 -9.86
C VAL A 123 4.56 13.73 -10.48
N VAL A 124 5.14 14.78 -9.89
CA VAL A 124 6.42 15.33 -10.37
C VAL A 124 7.57 14.34 -10.18
N SER A 125 7.58 13.61 -9.06
CA SER A 125 8.61 12.59 -8.79
C SER A 125 8.61 11.48 -9.83
N ASP A 126 7.43 11.02 -10.24
CA ASP A 126 7.28 10.00 -11.28
C ASP A 126 7.74 10.50 -12.65
N MET A 127 7.52 11.78 -12.97
CA MET A 127 8.08 12.40 -14.18
C MET A 127 9.61 12.39 -14.16
N VAL A 128 10.23 12.78 -13.04
CA VAL A 128 11.69 12.77 -12.89
C VAL A 128 12.25 11.36 -13.04
N LEU A 129 11.64 10.36 -12.39
CA LEU A 129 12.05 8.96 -12.50
C LEU A 129 11.92 8.42 -13.93
N SER A 130 10.89 8.85 -14.66
CA SER A 130 10.68 8.45 -16.06
C SER A 130 11.75 9.04 -16.97
N VAL A 131 12.18 10.28 -16.74
CA VAL A 131 13.25 10.94 -17.49
C VAL A 131 14.62 10.32 -17.21
N LEU A 132 14.93 10.06 -15.92
CA LEU A 132 16.19 9.42 -15.53
C LEU A 132 16.29 8.00 -16.07
N ASN A 133 15.21 7.22 -15.99
CA ASN A 133 15.09 5.84 -16.46
C ASN A 133 16.29 4.95 -16.08
N THR A 134 16.84 5.16 -14.88
CA THR A 134 17.97 4.39 -14.36
C THR A 134 17.51 3.16 -13.59
N ASN A 135 18.35 2.14 -13.58
CA ASN A 135 18.12 0.91 -12.85
C ASN A 135 18.91 0.94 -11.54
N LEU A 136 18.19 0.79 -10.41
CA LEU A 136 18.76 0.87 -9.07
C LEU A 136 19.34 -0.50 -8.62
N HIS A 137 20.30 -1.04 -9.36
CA HIS A 137 20.95 -2.31 -9.06
C HIS A 137 22.39 -2.13 -8.62
N VAL A 138 23.20 -1.40 -9.36
CA VAL A 138 24.59 -1.08 -8.99
C VAL A 138 24.78 0.43 -8.92
N PHE A 139 25.69 0.87 -8.03
CA PHE A 139 25.95 2.28 -7.78
C PHE A 139 26.35 3.04 -9.04
N GLN A 140 27.19 2.43 -9.87
CA GLN A 140 27.77 3.07 -11.06
C GLN A 140 26.72 3.66 -12.02
N VAL A 141 25.58 3.00 -12.19
CA VAL A 141 24.55 3.41 -13.17
C VAL A 141 23.42 4.24 -12.53
N SER A 142 23.33 4.29 -11.22
CA SER A 142 22.30 5.05 -10.49
C SER A 142 22.83 5.65 -9.18
N PRO A 143 23.91 6.45 -9.21
CA PRO A 143 24.59 6.88 -7.99
C PRO A 143 23.71 7.74 -7.10
N ALA A 144 23.02 8.74 -7.66
CA ALA A 144 22.17 9.65 -6.88
C ALA A 144 21.00 8.90 -6.22
N LEU A 145 20.29 8.04 -6.96
CA LEU A 145 19.15 7.31 -6.42
C LEU A 145 19.55 6.24 -5.38
N THR A 146 20.76 5.65 -5.50
CA THR A 146 21.33 4.77 -4.48
C THR A 146 21.54 5.51 -3.15
N ILE A 147 22.11 6.71 -3.19
CA ILE A 147 22.30 7.55 -1.99
C ILE A 147 20.95 7.93 -1.39
N ILE A 148 19.99 8.34 -2.22
CA ILE A 148 18.64 8.71 -1.79
C ILE A 148 17.94 7.52 -1.11
N GLU A 149 17.99 6.33 -1.71
CA GLU A 149 17.37 5.14 -1.11
C GLU A 149 18.01 4.79 0.23
N LYS A 150 19.34 4.71 0.30
CA LYS A 150 20.06 4.40 1.56
C LYS A 150 19.74 5.42 2.65
N THR A 151 19.76 6.71 2.32
CA THR A 151 19.47 7.79 3.28
C THR A 151 18.02 7.75 3.77
N THR A 152 17.06 7.62 2.85
CA THR A 152 15.63 7.59 3.19
C THR A 152 15.30 6.35 4.02
N ALA A 153 15.79 5.18 3.63
CA ALA A 153 15.56 3.93 4.35
C ALA A 153 16.21 3.96 5.75
N LYS A 154 17.41 4.50 5.87
CA LYS A 154 18.08 4.67 7.17
C LYS A 154 17.31 5.63 8.09
N THR A 155 16.83 6.75 7.55
CA THR A 155 16.04 7.72 8.32
C THR A 155 14.73 7.09 8.80
N LEU A 156 14.04 6.34 7.93
CA LEU A 156 12.84 5.57 8.33
C LEU A 156 13.18 4.54 9.41
N ALA A 157 14.24 3.75 9.24
CA ALA A 157 14.66 2.75 10.21
C ALA A 157 14.90 3.37 11.59
N HIS A 158 15.55 4.53 11.64
CA HIS A 158 15.78 5.27 12.89
C HIS A 158 14.47 5.74 13.54
N LEU A 159 13.47 6.17 12.77
CA LEU A 159 12.15 6.54 13.32
C LEU A 159 11.49 5.35 14.02
N PHE A 160 11.61 4.14 13.47
CA PHE A 160 11.11 2.91 14.11
C PHE A 160 12.00 2.40 15.25
N GLY A 161 13.08 3.11 15.59
CA GLY A 161 13.96 2.78 16.70
C GLY A 161 15.09 1.79 16.37
N PHE A 162 15.34 1.47 15.10
CA PHE A 162 16.52 0.73 14.68
C PHE A 162 17.74 1.67 14.64
N THR A 163 18.44 1.83 15.77
CA THR A 163 19.46 2.87 15.96
C THR A 163 20.88 2.43 15.67
N GLY A 164 21.11 1.17 15.27
CA GLY A 164 22.43 0.64 14.93
C GLY A 164 23.09 1.38 13.76
N SER A 165 24.42 1.43 13.71
CA SER A 165 25.18 2.09 12.62
C SER A 165 24.85 1.51 11.25
N ARG A 166 24.48 0.22 11.19
CA ARG A 166 24.10 -0.51 9.98
C ARG A 166 22.59 -0.65 9.80
N ALA A 167 21.78 0.01 10.65
CA ALA A 167 20.33 0.06 10.45
C ALA A 167 19.99 0.76 9.13
N GLY A 168 18.95 0.27 8.46
CA GLY A 168 18.57 0.78 7.15
C GLY A 168 17.45 -0.02 6.52
N GLY A 169 17.47 -0.13 5.21
CA GLY A 169 16.47 -0.87 4.45
C GLY A 169 16.68 -0.77 2.95
N ILE A 170 15.73 -1.35 2.26
CA ILE A 170 15.63 -1.36 0.79
C ILE A 170 14.22 -0.97 0.37
N SER A 171 14.07 -0.34 -0.80
CA SER A 171 12.76 -0.20 -1.41
C SER A 171 12.34 -1.51 -2.10
N CYS A 172 11.05 -1.82 -2.04
CA CYS A 172 10.46 -3.02 -2.63
C CYS A 172 9.27 -2.67 -3.52
N GLN A 173 8.88 -3.62 -4.37
CA GLN A 173 7.75 -3.51 -5.30
C GLN A 173 6.39 -3.70 -4.58
N GLY A 174 6.17 -2.95 -3.48
CA GLY A 174 4.98 -3.05 -2.65
C GLY A 174 5.13 -3.98 -1.45
N GLY A 175 4.19 -3.90 -0.48
CA GLY A 175 4.25 -4.64 0.78
C GLY A 175 4.32 -6.16 0.62
N SER A 176 3.66 -6.73 -0.38
CA SER A 176 3.76 -8.17 -0.65
C SER A 176 5.16 -8.61 -1.03
N ALA A 177 5.89 -7.81 -1.82
CA ALA A 177 7.30 -8.08 -2.16
C ALA A 177 8.20 -7.88 -0.93
N SER A 178 7.90 -6.90 -0.07
CA SER A 178 8.61 -6.70 1.19
C SER A 178 8.43 -7.90 2.13
N ASN A 179 7.19 -8.39 2.31
CA ASN A 179 6.90 -9.56 3.13
C ASN A 179 7.58 -10.83 2.58
N LEU A 180 7.57 -11.03 1.25
CA LEU A 180 8.31 -12.13 0.61
C LEU A 180 9.81 -12.02 0.88
N THR A 181 10.38 -10.83 0.69
CA THR A 181 11.82 -10.59 0.92
C THR A 181 12.19 -10.85 2.38
N SER A 182 11.36 -10.38 3.34
CA SER A 182 11.59 -10.62 4.76
C SER A 182 11.58 -12.11 5.12
N LEU A 183 10.65 -12.89 4.54
CA LEU A 183 10.55 -14.34 4.76
C LEU A 183 11.80 -15.07 4.23
N VAL A 184 12.29 -14.67 3.05
CA VAL A 184 13.54 -15.23 2.48
C VAL A 184 14.75 -14.84 3.32
N VAL A 185 14.85 -13.58 3.75
CA VAL A 185 15.93 -13.11 4.63
C VAL A 185 15.93 -13.89 5.95
N ALA A 186 14.76 -14.06 6.56
CA ALA A 186 14.60 -14.83 7.80
C ALA A 186 15.08 -16.28 7.63
N ARG A 187 14.57 -16.98 6.61
CA ARG A 187 14.94 -18.37 6.34
C ARG A 187 16.43 -18.50 6.08
N ASN A 188 16.98 -17.68 5.20
CA ASN A 188 18.39 -17.76 4.80
C ASN A 188 19.36 -17.32 5.92
N THR A 189 18.86 -16.56 6.90
CA THR A 189 19.65 -16.15 8.09
C THR A 189 19.66 -17.24 9.14
N LEU A 190 18.49 -17.82 9.45
CA LEU A 190 18.35 -18.84 10.48
C LEU A 190 18.82 -20.23 9.99
N PHE A 191 18.69 -20.48 8.69
CA PHE A 191 19.05 -21.74 8.01
C PHE A 191 19.88 -21.45 6.75
N PRO A 192 21.18 -21.07 6.91
CA PRO A 192 22.01 -20.64 5.78
C PRO A 192 22.18 -21.70 4.68
N GLU A 193 22.09 -22.98 5.03
CA GLU A 193 22.15 -24.11 4.09
C GLU A 193 21.01 -24.08 3.07
N CYS A 194 19.86 -23.49 3.43
CA CYS A 194 18.71 -23.36 2.52
C CYS A 194 19.01 -22.53 1.27
N ARG A 195 20.03 -21.68 1.31
CA ARG A 195 20.46 -20.93 0.12
C ARG A 195 20.97 -21.83 -1.00
N ALA A 196 21.67 -22.89 -0.65
CA ALA A 196 22.27 -23.81 -1.62
C ALA A 196 21.41 -25.06 -1.84
N SER A 197 20.76 -25.56 -0.79
CA SER A 197 20.11 -26.88 -0.80
C SER A 197 18.58 -26.80 -0.81
N GLY A 198 18.00 -25.60 -0.90
CA GLY A 198 16.55 -25.42 -0.75
C GLY A 198 16.11 -25.68 0.69
N ASN A 199 14.84 -26.07 0.88
CA ASN A 199 14.27 -26.26 2.22
C ASN A 199 14.77 -27.54 2.93
N GLY A 200 15.49 -28.42 2.23
CA GLY A 200 16.04 -29.65 2.79
C GLY A 200 14.98 -30.53 3.44
N ASN A 201 15.28 -31.01 4.64
CA ASN A 201 14.35 -31.80 5.45
C ASN A 201 13.54 -30.99 6.46
N HIS A 202 13.58 -29.65 6.39
CA HIS A 202 12.85 -28.81 7.29
C HIS A 202 11.36 -28.76 6.91
N ASP A 203 10.50 -29.15 7.85
CA ASP A 203 9.05 -28.93 7.76
C ASP A 203 8.72 -27.56 8.41
N PHE A 204 8.99 -26.52 7.65
CA PHE A 204 8.90 -25.13 8.13
C PHE A 204 7.47 -24.72 8.51
N VAL A 205 7.34 -23.93 9.60
CA VAL A 205 6.11 -23.27 10.01
C VAL A 205 6.32 -21.77 10.17
N VAL A 206 5.37 -21.03 9.62
CA VAL A 206 5.26 -19.57 9.67
C VAL A 206 3.98 -19.21 10.43
N PHE A 207 4.07 -18.31 11.39
CA PHE A 207 2.89 -17.81 12.11
C PHE A 207 2.52 -16.44 11.60
N THR A 208 1.23 -16.19 11.45
CA THR A 208 0.67 -14.87 11.13
C THR A 208 -0.63 -14.67 11.88
N SER A 209 -1.00 -13.42 12.14
CA SER A 209 -2.33 -13.13 12.68
C SER A 209 -3.43 -13.75 11.83
N ALA A 210 -4.52 -14.21 12.43
CA ALA A 210 -5.72 -14.59 11.68
C ALA A 210 -6.29 -13.43 10.85
N HIS A 211 -5.94 -12.18 11.19
CA HIS A 211 -6.21 -10.96 10.43
C HIS A 211 -5.02 -10.46 9.61
N GLY A 212 -3.95 -11.27 9.51
CA GLY A 212 -2.77 -10.97 8.72
C GLY A 212 -3.06 -10.90 7.22
N HIS A 213 -2.19 -10.22 6.49
CA HIS A 213 -2.35 -10.07 5.05
C HIS A 213 -2.04 -11.37 4.30
N TYR A 214 -2.85 -11.74 3.31
CA TYR A 214 -2.70 -12.98 2.50
C TYR A 214 -1.35 -13.11 1.78
N SER A 215 -0.55 -12.04 1.71
CA SER A 215 0.80 -12.07 1.13
C SER A 215 1.75 -13.04 1.84
N VAL A 216 1.53 -13.30 3.13
CA VAL A 216 2.34 -14.28 3.90
C VAL A 216 2.13 -15.69 3.35
N GLU A 217 0.87 -16.08 3.10
CA GLU A 217 0.53 -17.36 2.49
C GLU A 217 1.13 -17.49 1.07
N LYS A 218 0.97 -16.43 0.25
CA LYS A 218 1.61 -16.40 -1.08
C LYS A 218 3.12 -16.50 -1.01
N SER A 219 3.75 -15.82 -0.04
CA SER A 219 5.20 -15.89 0.16
C SER A 219 5.65 -17.31 0.53
N ALA A 220 4.91 -17.98 1.40
CA ALA A 220 5.17 -19.39 1.76
C ALA A 220 5.07 -20.30 0.54
N MET A 221 4.05 -20.14 -0.30
CA MET A 221 3.92 -20.90 -1.55
C MET A 221 5.10 -20.65 -2.51
N ILE A 222 5.49 -19.38 -2.71
CA ILE A 222 6.61 -19.01 -3.60
C ILE A 222 7.93 -19.61 -3.09
N CYS A 223 8.14 -19.63 -1.76
CA CYS A 223 9.33 -20.20 -1.13
C CYS A 223 9.32 -21.74 -1.08
N GLY A 224 8.31 -22.41 -1.62
CA GLY A 224 8.17 -23.86 -1.61
C GLY A 224 7.86 -24.45 -0.24
N LEU A 225 7.32 -23.65 0.69
CA LEU A 225 6.87 -24.12 2.01
C LEU A 225 5.45 -24.73 1.93
N GLY A 226 4.63 -24.22 0.98
CA GLY A 226 3.21 -24.54 0.86
C GLY A 226 2.31 -23.73 1.81
N SER A 227 1.04 -23.56 1.47
CA SER A 227 0.08 -22.79 2.27
C SER A 227 -0.19 -23.41 3.65
N ASN A 228 -0.12 -24.73 3.78
CA ASN A 228 -0.33 -25.43 5.05
C ASN A 228 0.78 -25.15 6.09
N SER A 229 1.91 -24.59 5.68
CA SER A 229 2.97 -24.14 6.59
C SER A 229 2.64 -22.84 7.31
N VAL A 230 1.62 -22.10 6.84
CA VAL A 230 1.20 -20.84 7.46
C VAL A 230 0.10 -21.12 8.47
N TRP A 231 0.42 -20.92 9.73
CA TRP A 231 -0.49 -21.17 10.84
C TRP A 231 -1.07 -19.84 11.34
N PRO A 232 -2.41 -19.63 11.18
CA PRO A 232 -3.04 -18.44 11.68
C PRO A 232 -3.11 -18.46 13.20
N VAL A 233 -2.64 -17.41 13.83
CA VAL A 233 -2.74 -17.22 15.29
C VAL A 233 -4.08 -16.56 15.60
N PRO A 234 -4.88 -17.12 16.52
CA PRO A 234 -6.15 -16.54 16.94
C PRO A 234 -5.99 -15.09 17.43
N VAL A 235 -7.02 -14.28 17.16
CA VAL A 235 -7.10 -12.88 17.61
C VAL A 235 -8.13 -12.72 18.73
N ASP A 236 -8.00 -11.62 19.45
CA ASP A 236 -9.00 -11.18 20.44
C ASP A 236 -10.20 -10.49 19.77
N GLU A 237 -11.10 -9.94 20.56
CA GLU A 237 -12.28 -9.21 20.11
C GLU A 237 -11.95 -7.92 19.35
N PHE A 238 -10.74 -7.39 19.50
CA PHE A 238 -10.22 -6.21 18.83
C PHE A 238 -9.42 -6.53 17.56
N GLY A 239 -9.25 -7.81 17.25
CA GLY A 239 -8.52 -8.27 16.08
C GLY A 239 -7.00 -8.28 16.25
N CYS A 240 -6.51 -8.26 17.50
CA CYS A 240 -5.09 -8.38 17.82
C CYS A 240 -4.71 -9.84 18.09
N MET A 241 -3.54 -10.26 17.58
CA MET A 241 -2.96 -11.58 17.83
C MET A 241 -2.85 -11.84 19.34
N LYS A 242 -3.32 -13.02 19.79
CA LYS A 242 -3.18 -13.47 21.17
C LYS A 242 -1.78 -14.06 21.41
N PRO A 243 -0.92 -13.44 22.23
CA PRO A 243 0.42 -13.96 22.49
C PRO A 243 0.44 -15.38 23.07
N ASP A 244 -0.47 -15.68 23.99
CA ASP A 244 -0.56 -17.04 24.57
C ASP A 244 -0.88 -18.09 23.51
N ALA A 245 -1.80 -17.80 22.59
CA ALA A 245 -2.11 -18.69 21.48
C ALA A 245 -0.93 -18.85 20.52
N LEU A 246 -0.15 -17.79 20.26
CA LEU A 246 1.10 -17.91 19.49
C LEU A 246 2.07 -18.87 20.18
N ARG A 247 2.27 -18.73 21.49
CA ARG A 247 3.16 -19.63 22.28
C ARG A 247 2.70 -21.09 22.17
N GLU A 248 1.41 -21.35 22.35
CA GLU A 248 0.84 -22.70 22.25
C GLU A 248 1.09 -23.31 20.86
N LEU A 249 0.88 -22.53 19.79
CA LEU A 249 1.12 -22.97 18.43
C LEU A 249 2.61 -23.25 18.14
N VAL A 250 3.52 -22.45 18.68
CA VAL A 250 4.98 -22.69 18.54
C VAL A 250 5.37 -24.01 19.25
N VAL A 251 4.91 -24.22 20.47
CA VAL A 251 5.14 -25.46 21.23
C VAL A 251 4.58 -26.67 20.49
N ARG A 252 3.34 -26.54 19.99
CA ARG A 252 2.69 -27.58 19.19
C ARG A 252 3.50 -27.92 17.95
N ALA A 253 3.96 -26.93 17.18
CA ALA A 253 4.76 -27.14 15.98
C ALA A 253 6.03 -27.95 16.29
N ARG A 254 6.74 -27.60 17.38
CA ARG A 254 7.93 -28.35 17.83
C ARG A 254 7.63 -29.79 18.24
N ASN A 255 6.53 -29.98 18.97
CA ASN A 255 6.11 -31.34 19.41
C ASN A 255 5.69 -32.21 18.20
N GLU A 256 5.19 -31.63 17.13
CA GLU A 256 4.92 -32.30 15.86
C GLU A 256 6.18 -32.53 15.00
N GLY A 257 7.37 -32.19 15.49
CA GLY A 257 8.63 -32.33 14.74
C GLY A 257 8.82 -31.30 13.63
N LYS A 258 8.03 -30.24 13.61
CA LYS A 258 8.12 -29.16 12.62
C LYS A 258 9.18 -28.11 13.02
N THR A 259 9.53 -27.26 12.06
CA THR A 259 10.55 -26.22 12.19
C THR A 259 9.90 -24.83 12.18
N PRO A 260 9.37 -24.32 13.30
CA PRO A 260 8.87 -22.95 13.39
C PRO A 260 10.03 -21.96 13.30
N PHE A 261 9.91 -20.88 12.50
CA PHE A 261 11.01 -19.94 12.34
C PHE A 261 10.62 -18.47 12.15
N TYR A 262 9.34 -18.16 11.83
CA TYR A 262 8.95 -16.82 11.44
C TYR A 262 7.58 -16.46 12.01
N VAL A 263 7.48 -15.26 12.56
CA VAL A 263 6.23 -14.64 13.03
C VAL A 263 6.01 -13.35 12.27
N ASN A 264 4.87 -13.23 11.58
CA ASN A 264 4.40 -11.99 10.97
C ASN A 264 3.37 -11.35 11.88
N SER A 265 3.74 -10.29 12.58
CA SER A 265 2.81 -9.41 13.29
C SER A 265 2.43 -8.22 12.42
N THR A 266 1.31 -7.55 12.72
CA THR A 266 0.75 -6.50 11.87
C THR A 266 0.55 -5.19 12.65
N ALA A 267 0.99 -4.08 12.07
CA ALA A 267 0.68 -2.72 12.51
C ALA A 267 -0.37 -2.11 11.57
N GLY A 268 -1.62 -2.09 12.00
CA GLY A 268 -2.75 -1.68 11.16
C GLY A 268 -3.25 -2.82 10.27
N THR A 269 -4.03 -3.76 10.84
CA THR A 269 -4.62 -4.86 10.04
C THR A 269 -5.56 -4.34 8.96
N THR A 270 -5.70 -5.09 7.86
CA THR A 270 -6.41 -4.63 6.66
C THR A 270 -7.88 -4.31 6.90
N VAL A 271 -8.56 -5.00 7.81
CA VAL A 271 -9.99 -4.82 8.07
C VAL A 271 -10.21 -3.93 9.29
N MET A 272 -9.67 -4.30 10.44
CA MET A 272 -9.96 -3.63 11.72
C MET A 272 -8.99 -2.48 12.03
N GLY A 273 -7.84 -2.41 11.35
CA GLY A 273 -6.81 -1.41 11.64
C GLY A 273 -6.02 -1.67 12.93
N SER A 274 -6.12 -2.86 13.50
CA SER A 274 -5.54 -3.22 14.79
C SER A 274 -4.02 -3.20 14.75
N TYR A 275 -3.40 -2.81 15.87
CA TYR A 275 -1.96 -2.91 16.11
C TYR A 275 -1.72 -4.04 17.10
N GLU A 276 -0.83 -4.95 16.76
CA GLU A 276 -0.58 -6.14 17.55
C GLU A 276 0.39 -5.89 18.72
N PRO A 277 0.40 -6.73 19.78
CA PRO A 277 1.21 -6.51 20.96
C PRO A 277 2.68 -6.91 20.72
N PHE A 278 3.46 -6.02 20.07
CA PHE A 278 4.81 -6.29 19.59
C PHE A 278 5.78 -6.71 20.69
N GLU A 279 5.68 -6.13 21.89
CA GLU A 279 6.60 -6.47 22.99
C GLU A 279 6.39 -7.91 23.47
N GLU A 280 5.14 -8.34 23.60
CA GLU A 280 4.79 -9.69 24.03
C GLU A 280 5.17 -10.72 22.96
N ILE A 281 4.90 -10.42 21.71
CA ILE A 281 5.28 -11.25 20.55
C ILE A 281 6.82 -11.37 20.49
N SER A 282 7.55 -10.25 20.69
CA SER A 282 9.01 -10.26 20.70
C SER A 282 9.61 -11.16 21.78
N LYS A 283 9.00 -11.19 22.98
CA LYS A 283 9.45 -12.09 24.07
C LYS A 283 9.34 -13.55 23.64
N ILE A 284 8.24 -13.93 22.99
CA ILE A 284 8.04 -15.28 22.47
C ILE A 284 9.03 -15.60 21.36
N CYS A 285 9.22 -14.68 20.41
CA CYS A 285 10.16 -14.86 19.32
C CYS A 285 11.59 -15.09 19.85
N LYS A 286 12.04 -14.29 20.82
CA LYS A 286 13.35 -14.44 21.46
C LYS A 286 13.49 -15.76 22.20
N GLU A 287 12.49 -16.17 22.97
CA GLU A 287 12.50 -17.43 23.73
C GLU A 287 12.62 -18.64 22.81
N PHE A 288 11.95 -18.60 21.65
CA PHE A 288 11.93 -19.74 20.74
C PHE A 288 12.91 -19.60 19.56
N GLY A 289 13.69 -18.52 19.44
CA GLY A 289 14.63 -18.29 18.34
C GLY A 289 13.91 -18.10 17.01
N LEU A 290 12.78 -17.40 16.99
CA LEU A 290 12.00 -17.10 15.79
C LEU A 290 12.32 -15.71 15.26
N TRP A 291 12.28 -15.53 13.95
CA TRP A 291 12.34 -14.22 13.31
C TRP A 291 11.04 -13.47 13.50
N MET A 292 11.09 -12.27 14.04
CA MET A 292 9.94 -11.39 14.18
C MET A 292 9.93 -10.37 13.03
N HIS A 293 8.89 -10.42 12.21
CA HIS A 293 8.61 -9.41 11.19
C HIS A 293 7.35 -8.62 11.55
N ILE A 294 7.40 -7.31 11.34
CA ILE A 294 6.22 -6.44 11.47
C ILE A 294 5.77 -5.96 10.10
N ASP A 295 4.60 -6.38 9.66
CA ASP A 295 3.92 -5.79 8.52
C ASP A 295 3.23 -4.49 8.94
N ALA A 296 3.96 -3.39 8.86
CA ALA A 296 3.49 -2.04 9.09
C ALA A 296 3.11 -1.32 7.79
N SER A 297 2.78 -2.09 6.75
CA SER A 297 2.43 -1.56 5.42
C SER A 297 1.34 -0.51 5.45
N TRP A 298 0.37 -0.63 6.37
CA TRP A 298 -0.71 0.33 6.51
C TRP A 298 -0.51 1.29 7.68
N GLY A 299 -0.36 0.77 8.88
CA GLY A 299 -0.31 1.59 10.09
C GLY A 299 1.07 2.17 10.41
N GLY A 300 2.13 1.76 9.71
CA GLY A 300 3.49 2.23 9.96
C GLY A 300 3.67 3.74 9.93
N PRO A 301 3.04 4.48 9.00
CA PRO A 301 3.17 5.93 8.98
C PRO A 301 2.68 6.67 10.23
N ALA A 302 1.92 6.03 11.12
CA ALA A 302 1.58 6.58 12.44
C ALA A 302 2.82 6.98 13.27
N ILE A 303 4.02 6.47 12.92
CA ILE A 303 5.30 6.82 13.54
C ILE A 303 5.64 8.33 13.41
N PHE A 304 5.11 9.01 12.39
CA PHE A 304 5.31 10.46 12.20
C PHE A 304 4.45 11.30 13.14
N SER A 305 3.39 10.76 13.72
CA SER A 305 2.49 11.47 14.62
C SER A 305 2.93 11.33 16.06
N SER A 306 3.14 12.45 16.74
CA SER A 306 3.41 12.47 18.19
C SER A 306 2.24 11.89 19.00
N LYS A 307 1.00 12.01 18.51
CA LYS A 307 -0.22 11.48 19.14
C LYS A 307 -0.38 9.96 18.93
N GLN A 308 0.06 9.43 17.77
CA GLN A 308 -0.26 8.05 17.35
C GLN A 308 0.93 7.08 17.42
N LYS A 309 2.18 7.58 17.48
CA LYS A 309 3.40 6.74 17.44
C LYS A 309 3.47 5.68 18.53
N HIS A 310 2.80 5.89 19.68
CA HIS A 310 2.73 4.90 20.77
C HIS A 310 2.13 3.55 20.32
N LYS A 311 1.32 3.54 19.24
CA LYS A 311 0.78 2.31 18.64
C LYS A 311 1.87 1.39 18.07
N LEU A 312 3.09 1.94 17.87
CA LEU A 312 4.24 1.22 17.34
C LEU A 312 5.29 0.94 18.43
N ASP A 313 4.92 1.08 19.72
CA ASP A 313 5.80 0.71 20.82
C ASP A 313 6.19 -0.77 20.70
N GLY A 314 7.47 -1.05 20.89
CA GLY A 314 8.02 -2.38 20.66
C GLY A 314 8.43 -2.68 19.20
N ALA A 315 8.15 -1.82 18.22
CA ALA A 315 8.52 -2.06 16.81
C ALA A 315 10.03 -2.23 16.61
N HIS A 316 10.85 -1.55 17.41
CA HIS A 316 12.32 -1.66 17.40
C HIS A 316 12.85 -3.05 17.81
N LEU A 317 12.01 -3.90 18.37
CA LEU A 317 12.36 -5.26 18.78
C LEU A 317 12.27 -6.28 17.65
N ALA A 318 11.73 -5.89 16.51
CA ALA A 318 11.59 -6.74 15.33
C ALA A 318 12.93 -6.94 14.60
N ASP A 319 13.07 -8.09 13.93
CA ASP A 319 14.20 -8.38 13.04
C ASP A 319 14.04 -7.70 11.67
N SER A 320 12.81 -7.44 11.26
CA SER A 320 12.49 -6.67 10.05
C SER A 320 11.10 -6.02 10.14
N LEU A 321 10.91 -4.93 9.39
CA LEU A 321 9.65 -4.19 9.35
C LEU A 321 9.37 -3.69 7.94
N THR A 322 8.13 -3.86 7.48
CA THR A 322 7.65 -3.31 6.21
C THR A 322 6.81 -2.05 6.44
N VAL A 323 7.03 -0.99 5.65
CA VAL A 323 6.20 0.22 5.63
C VAL A 323 5.91 0.66 4.20
N ASN A 324 4.66 1.10 3.94
CA ASN A 324 4.22 1.52 2.59
C ASN A 324 3.78 2.99 2.58
N PRO A 325 4.68 3.94 2.28
CA PRO A 325 4.30 5.35 2.08
C PRO A 325 3.21 5.57 1.02
N HIS A 326 3.09 4.67 0.04
CA HIS A 326 2.06 4.74 -1.00
C HIS A 326 0.63 4.43 -0.53
N LYS A 327 0.47 4.09 0.78
CA LYS A 327 -0.84 3.95 1.40
C LYS A 327 -1.22 5.24 2.14
N MET A 328 -1.00 5.29 3.47
CA MET A 328 -1.43 6.39 4.32
C MET A 328 -0.81 7.76 3.97
N MET A 329 0.41 7.79 3.42
CA MET A 329 1.13 9.05 3.13
C MET A 329 0.89 9.62 1.72
N ASN A 330 -0.01 9.03 0.93
CA ASN A 330 -0.36 9.49 -0.42
C ASN A 330 0.85 9.64 -1.37
N VAL A 331 1.89 8.83 -1.20
CA VAL A 331 3.00 8.72 -2.15
C VAL A 331 2.56 7.82 -3.31
N PRO A 332 2.98 8.06 -4.57
CA PRO A 332 2.54 7.22 -5.69
C PRO A 332 2.88 5.73 -5.52
N VAL A 333 1.97 4.86 -5.91
CA VAL A 333 2.17 3.41 -6.00
C VAL A 333 3.20 3.09 -7.08
N THR A 334 4.27 2.30 -6.82
CA THR A 334 4.63 1.65 -5.58
C THR A 334 5.69 2.47 -4.83
N CYS A 335 5.58 2.56 -3.53
CA CYS A 335 6.65 3.04 -2.66
C CYS A 335 6.53 2.27 -1.34
N SER A 336 7.40 1.29 -1.15
CA SER A 336 7.41 0.37 -0.02
C SER A 336 8.84 0.17 0.44
N PHE A 337 9.06 0.05 1.74
CA PHE A 337 10.38 -0.22 2.30
C PHE A 337 10.31 -1.46 3.19
N LEU A 338 11.36 -2.27 3.08
CA LEU A 338 11.71 -3.29 4.06
C LEU A 338 12.90 -2.78 4.87
N LEU A 339 12.70 -2.60 6.17
CA LEU A 339 13.66 -2.05 7.11
C LEU A 339 14.18 -3.11 8.06
N GLY A 340 15.37 -2.90 8.61
CA GLY A 340 15.95 -3.78 9.62
C GLY A 340 17.11 -3.14 10.38
N PRO A 341 17.52 -3.77 11.48
CA PRO A 341 18.57 -3.26 12.36
C PRO A 341 20.00 -3.38 11.79
N ASP A 342 20.22 -4.28 10.83
CA ASP A 342 21.54 -4.52 10.23
C ASP A 342 21.43 -4.98 8.76
N MET A 343 21.85 -4.13 7.83
CA MET A 343 21.83 -4.43 6.39
C MET A 343 22.80 -5.54 5.98
N ASN A 344 23.81 -5.87 6.77
CA ASN A 344 24.66 -7.02 6.50
C ASN A 344 23.92 -8.35 6.56
N ILE A 345 22.84 -8.43 7.35
CA ILE A 345 21.98 -9.63 7.40
C ILE A 345 21.28 -9.80 6.04
N PHE A 346 20.76 -8.71 5.48
CA PHE A 346 20.11 -8.72 4.16
C PHE A 346 21.09 -9.11 3.05
N ASN A 347 22.30 -8.56 3.10
CA ASN A 347 23.36 -8.90 2.16
C ASN A 347 23.71 -10.39 2.23
N LYS A 348 24.02 -10.91 3.42
CA LYS A 348 24.34 -12.33 3.61
C LYS A 348 23.22 -13.27 3.15
N ALA A 349 21.97 -12.84 3.33
CA ALA A 349 20.81 -13.64 2.93
C ALA A 349 20.57 -13.67 1.42
N ASN A 350 20.86 -12.58 0.71
CA ASN A 350 20.43 -12.38 -0.67
C ASN A 350 21.58 -12.35 -1.70
N SER A 351 22.81 -11.94 -1.31
CA SER A 351 23.89 -11.76 -2.28
C SER A 351 24.25 -13.06 -3.00
N THR A 352 24.48 -12.97 -4.31
CA THR A 352 24.99 -14.02 -5.16
C THR A 352 26.34 -13.56 -5.71
N ALA A 353 27.34 -14.46 -5.79
CA ALA A 353 28.66 -14.13 -6.28
C ALA A 353 28.67 -13.86 -7.81
N ALA A 354 27.90 -12.88 -8.26
CA ALA A 354 27.81 -12.49 -9.66
C ALA A 354 28.92 -11.48 -10.00
N GLY A 355 30.16 -11.97 -10.14
CA GLY A 355 31.35 -11.15 -10.33
C GLY A 355 31.36 -10.23 -11.58
N TYR A 356 30.38 -10.36 -12.48
CA TYR A 356 30.21 -9.47 -13.63
C TYR A 356 29.38 -8.22 -13.31
N LEU A 357 28.68 -8.20 -12.14
CA LEU A 357 27.80 -7.08 -11.74
C LEU A 357 28.39 -6.29 -10.56
N PHE A 358 29.09 -6.95 -9.63
CA PHE A 358 29.44 -6.38 -8.36
C PHE A 358 30.94 -6.10 -8.26
N HIS A 359 31.26 -4.86 -7.90
CA HIS A 359 32.63 -4.44 -7.61
C HIS A 359 32.73 -4.19 -6.09
N THR A 360 33.56 -4.97 -5.40
CA THR A 360 33.79 -4.81 -3.95
C THR A 360 34.37 -3.42 -3.67
N SER A 361 33.72 -2.67 -2.75
CA SER A 361 34.27 -1.42 -2.25
C SER A 361 35.30 -1.70 -1.15
N ASP A 362 36.44 -0.98 -1.15
CA ASP A 362 37.49 -1.07 -0.13
C ASP A 362 36.99 -0.63 1.26
N SER A 363 35.84 0.03 1.37
CA SER A 363 35.27 0.58 2.61
C SER A 363 34.41 -0.40 3.43
N GLY A 364 34.09 -1.57 2.89
CA GLY A 364 33.15 -2.51 3.52
C GLY A 364 31.68 -2.08 3.50
N ASP A 365 31.37 -0.93 2.90
CA ASP A 365 30.00 -0.46 2.71
C ASP A 365 29.34 -1.12 1.50
N ILE A 366 28.05 -1.46 1.62
CA ILE A 366 27.28 -2.05 0.53
C ILE A 366 26.68 -0.91 -0.29
N TRP A 367 27.17 -0.74 -1.53
CA TRP A 367 26.69 0.28 -2.48
C TRP A 367 25.84 -0.32 -3.60
N ASP A 368 26.09 -1.57 -3.97
CA ASP A 368 25.34 -2.28 -5.00
C ASP A 368 24.08 -2.90 -4.36
N LEU A 369 22.95 -2.21 -4.49
CA LEU A 369 21.72 -2.53 -3.78
C LEU A 369 21.07 -3.84 -4.25
N ALA A 370 21.42 -4.36 -5.42
CA ALA A 370 20.96 -5.67 -5.87
C ALA A 370 21.42 -6.80 -4.92
N ASP A 371 22.53 -6.63 -4.23
CA ASP A 371 23.03 -7.58 -3.23
C ASP A 371 22.17 -7.66 -1.95
N LEU A 372 21.27 -6.69 -1.76
CA LEU A 372 20.34 -6.64 -0.62
C LEU A 372 18.94 -7.17 -0.97
N THR A 373 18.65 -7.44 -2.24
CA THR A 373 17.31 -7.66 -2.76
C THR A 373 17.18 -9.00 -3.48
N LEU A 374 15.92 -9.45 -3.68
CA LEU A 374 15.62 -10.62 -4.50
C LEU A 374 15.59 -10.29 -6.01
N GLN A 375 15.49 -9.01 -6.36
CA GLN A 375 15.48 -8.54 -7.75
C GLN A 375 16.81 -7.92 -8.12
N CYS A 376 17.26 -8.13 -9.37
CA CYS A 376 18.37 -7.39 -9.92
C CYS A 376 17.96 -5.95 -10.22
N GLY A 377 16.99 -5.78 -11.11
CA GLY A 377 16.54 -4.46 -11.54
C GLY A 377 15.41 -3.90 -10.68
N ARG A 378 15.56 -2.61 -10.27
CA ARG A 378 14.52 -1.89 -9.50
C ARG A 378 14.42 -0.44 -9.98
N ARG A 379 13.22 0.12 -9.91
CA ARG A 379 12.97 1.55 -10.07
C ARG A 379 13.36 2.30 -8.80
N GLY A 380 13.84 3.52 -8.90
CA GLY A 380 14.22 4.35 -7.75
C GLY A 380 13.04 4.96 -6.99
N ASP A 381 12.06 4.15 -6.59
CA ASP A 381 10.79 4.59 -5.98
C ASP A 381 10.95 5.32 -4.63
N SER A 382 12.10 5.16 -3.97
CA SER A 382 12.48 5.93 -2.78
C SER A 382 12.51 7.45 -3.02
N LEU A 383 12.78 7.90 -4.25
CA LEU A 383 12.77 9.32 -4.61
C LEU A 383 11.40 9.96 -4.35
N LYS A 384 10.31 9.22 -4.55
CA LYS A 384 8.94 9.71 -4.34
C LYS A 384 8.71 10.15 -2.89
N LEU A 385 9.13 9.30 -1.94
CA LEU A 385 9.05 9.64 -0.52
C LEU A 385 10.05 10.73 -0.14
N ALA A 386 11.29 10.64 -0.65
CA ALA A 386 12.33 11.64 -0.34
C ALA A 386 11.91 13.05 -0.75
N LEU A 387 11.38 13.23 -1.96
CA LEU A 387 10.90 14.53 -2.43
C LEU A 387 9.66 15.00 -1.66
N ALA A 388 8.73 14.11 -1.36
CA ALA A 388 7.58 14.44 -0.50
C ALA A 388 8.03 14.86 0.90
N TRP A 389 9.04 14.18 1.46
CA TRP A 389 9.61 14.54 2.77
C TRP A 389 10.32 15.90 2.75
N ILE A 390 11.07 16.19 1.69
CA ILE A 390 11.70 17.50 1.51
C ILE A 390 10.64 18.61 1.40
N TYR A 391 9.54 18.34 0.71
CA TYR A 391 8.49 19.33 0.44
C TYR A 391 7.60 19.60 1.67
N TYR A 392 7.15 18.55 2.36
CA TYR A 392 6.21 18.66 3.48
C TYR A 392 6.92 18.70 4.84
N GLY A 393 8.10 18.10 4.97
CA GLY A 393 8.78 17.85 6.23
C GLY A 393 8.10 16.78 7.08
N ALA A 394 8.76 16.36 8.16
CA ALA A 394 8.15 15.46 9.14
C ALA A 394 6.90 16.05 9.80
N ALA A 395 6.94 17.35 10.11
CA ALA A 395 5.81 18.08 10.70
C ALA A 395 4.60 18.16 9.75
N GLY A 396 4.84 18.26 8.43
CA GLY A 396 3.75 18.21 7.44
C GLY A 396 3.10 16.83 7.37
N PHE A 397 3.88 15.75 7.44
CA PHE A 397 3.33 14.40 7.52
C PHE A 397 2.58 14.17 8.83
N GLU A 398 3.12 14.63 9.98
CA GLU A 398 2.41 14.56 11.25
C GLU A 398 1.03 15.22 11.16
N LYS A 399 0.96 16.45 10.63
CA LYS A 399 -0.30 17.17 10.48
C LYS A 399 -1.31 16.42 9.58
N GLN A 400 -0.86 15.84 8.48
CA GLN A 400 -1.72 15.09 7.54
C GLN A 400 -2.23 13.79 8.18
N ILE A 401 -1.38 13.08 8.91
CA ILE A 401 -1.72 11.82 9.59
C ILE A 401 -2.68 12.11 10.76
N ASP A 402 -2.39 13.11 11.59
CA ASP A 402 -3.28 13.51 12.68
C ASP A 402 -4.66 13.88 12.15
N HIS A 403 -4.73 14.66 11.08
CA HIS A 403 -5.99 14.98 10.42
C HIS A 403 -6.75 13.73 9.99
N ALA A 404 -6.09 12.74 9.39
CA ALA A 404 -6.75 11.50 8.98
C ALA A 404 -7.31 10.70 10.17
N PHE A 405 -6.57 10.61 11.27
CA PHE A 405 -7.07 9.97 12.50
C PHE A 405 -8.25 10.74 13.10
N GLU A 406 -8.21 12.06 13.09
CA GLU A 406 -9.34 12.91 13.52
C GLU A 406 -10.60 12.66 12.66
N GLN A 407 -10.45 12.46 11.33
CA GLN A 407 -11.59 12.10 10.46
C GLN A 407 -12.13 10.69 10.74
N ALA A 408 -11.28 9.72 11.07
CA ALA A 408 -11.73 8.39 11.47
C ALA A 408 -12.53 8.42 12.77
N GLU A 409 -12.05 9.16 13.77
CA GLU A 409 -12.76 9.37 15.03
C GLU A 409 -14.07 10.11 14.81
N TYR A 410 -14.08 11.14 13.97
CA TYR A 410 -15.27 11.90 13.63
C TYR A 410 -16.33 11.01 12.97
N LEU A 411 -15.95 10.17 12.01
CA LEU A 411 -16.86 9.20 11.39
C LEU A 411 -17.43 8.23 12.45
N ALA A 412 -16.58 7.66 13.30
CA ALA A 412 -17.03 6.76 14.35
C ALA A 412 -18.04 7.43 15.30
N ASN A 413 -17.83 8.71 15.61
CA ASN A 413 -18.75 9.49 16.45
C ASN A 413 -20.10 9.71 15.77
N LEU A 414 -20.13 10.04 14.47
CA LEU A 414 -21.39 10.16 13.72
C LEU A 414 -22.15 8.82 13.66
N ILE A 415 -21.44 7.71 13.43
CA ILE A 415 -22.03 6.37 13.43
C ILE A 415 -22.65 6.03 14.81
N LYS A 416 -21.98 6.37 15.91
CA LYS A 416 -22.51 6.13 17.27
C LYS A 416 -23.71 7.00 17.60
N GLN A 417 -23.78 8.22 17.10
CA GLN A 417 -24.89 9.15 17.36
C GLN A 417 -26.17 8.77 16.59
N SER A 418 -26.06 8.05 15.49
CA SER A 418 -27.20 7.61 14.70
C SER A 418 -27.80 6.31 15.25
N ASP A 419 -29.12 6.23 15.32
CA ASP A 419 -29.86 5.01 15.70
C ASP A 419 -29.91 3.97 14.57
N ASN A 420 -29.31 4.27 13.40
CA ASN A 420 -29.36 3.40 12.24
C ASN A 420 -28.09 2.58 12.03
N PHE A 421 -27.11 2.71 12.94
CA PHE A 421 -25.82 1.99 12.79
C PHE A 421 -25.39 1.30 14.09
N VAL A 422 -24.60 0.24 13.91
CA VAL A 422 -23.92 -0.46 15.00
C VAL A 422 -22.43 -0.47 14.69
N LEU A 423 -21.62 0.25 15.50
CA LEU A 423 -20.18 0.31 15.35
C LEU A 423 -19.56 -1.06 15.63
N VAL A 424 -18.60 -1.47 14.78
CA VAL A 424 -17.79 -2.70 14.90
C VAL A 424 -16.35 -2.36 15.30
N SER A 425 -15.80 -1.26 14.80
CA SER A 425 -14.47 -0.78 15.18
C SER A 425 -14.40 -0.46 16.67
N GLN A 426 -13.19 -0.54 17.23
CA GLN A 426 -12.89 0.06 18.53
C GLN A 426 -13.23 1.56 18.52
N ASP A 427 -13.43 2.12 19.69
CA ASP A 427 -13.71 3.53 19.90
C ASP A 427 -12.70 4.13 20.88
N PRO A 428 -11.81 5.03 20.42
CA PRO A 428 -11.64 5.50 19.05
C PRO A 428 -11.10 4.41 18.09
N PRO A 429 -11.28 4.58 16.74
CA PRO A 429 -10.73 3.63 15.79
C PRO A 429 -9.21 3.51 15.91
N PRO A 430 -8.66 2.29 15.84
CA PRO A 430 -7.22 2.10 16.02
C PRO A 430 -6.38 2.66 14.85
N CYS A 431 -6.99 2.73 13.65
CA CYS A 431 -6.40 3.28 12.44
C CYS A 431 -7.46 4.04 11.63
N LEU A 432 -7.26 4.21 10.33
CA LEU A 432 -8.10 5.05 9.48
C LEU A 432 -9.33 4.34 8.91
N GLN A 433 -9.56 3.06 9.22
CA GLN A 433 -10.79 2.37 8.87
C GLN A 433 -11.83 2.49 10.00
N VAL A 434 -13.10 2.71 9.59
CA VAL A 434 -14.26 2.63 10.49
C VAL A 434 -15.19 1.55 9.96
N CYS A 435 -15.42 0.52 10.78
CA CYS A 435 -16.25 -0.63 10.47
C CYS A 435 -17.56 -0.55 11.24
N PHE A 436 -18.69 -0.76 10.54
CA PHE A 436 -20.02 -0.69 11.16
C PHE A 436 -21.07 -1.45 10.33
N TYR A 437 -22.14 -1.87 10.97
CA TYR A 437 -23.36 -2.36 10.31
C TYR A 437 -24.37 -1.24 10.14
N TYR A 438 -25.13 -1.26 9.03
CA TYR A 438 -26.39 -0.54 8.96
C TYR A 438 -27.49 -1.38 9.62
N SER A 439 -28.15 -0.81 10.61
CA SER A 439 -29.11 -1.51 11.48
C SER A 439 -30.15 -0.53 12.03
N PRO A 440 -31.27 -0.31 11.34
CA PRO A 440 -32.31 0.59 11.80
C PRO A 440 -32.77 0.27 13.21
N GLY A 441 -32.83 1.30 14.08
CA GLY A 441 -33.15 1.15 15.49
C GLY A 441 -32.12 0.33 16.29
N ARG A 442 -30.90 0.18 15.75
CA ARG A 442 -29.81 -0.64 16.31
C ARG A 442 -30.18 -2.11 16.55
N ASN A 443 -31.19 -2.60 15.85
CA ASN A 443 -31.67 -3.96 15.94
C ASN A 443 -31.08 -4.80 14.79
N LEU A 444 -29.82 -5.23 14.96
CA LEU A 444 -29.11 -6.02 13.96
C LEU A 444 -29.73 -7.41 13.85
N SER A 445 -30.13 -7.81 12.64
CA SER A 445 -30.69 -9.14 12.37
C SER A 445 -29.68 -10.25 12.73
N ASP A 446 -30.20 -11.36 13.26
CA ASP A 446 -29.39 -12.56 13.47
C ASP A 446 -29.13 -13.32 12.15
N ASN A 447 -29.84 -12.98 11.09
CA ASN A 447 -29.66 -13.55 9.76
C ASN A 447 -28.45 -12.89 9.07
N LYS A 448 -27.35 -13.64 8.94
CA LYS A 448 -26.10 -13.18 8.32
C LYS A 448 -26.24 -12.87 6.84
N GLU A 449 -27.05 -13.62 6.13
CA GLU A 449 -27.31 -13.45 4.70
C GLU A 449 -28.05 -12.13 4.45
N GLU A 450 -29.04 -11.81 5.28
CA GLU A 450 -29.79 -10.57 5.21
C GLU A 450 -28.87 -9.36 5.41
N ASN A 451 -28.06 -9.37 6.49
CA ASN A 451 -27.10 -8.28 6.76
C ASN A 451 -26.08 -8.13 5.62
N THR A 452 -25.60 -9.25 5.07
CA THR A 452 -24.65 -9.25 3.96
C THR A 452 -25.28 -8.67 2.69
N LEU A 453 -26.51 -9.09 2.35
CA LEU A 453 -27.22 -8.58 1.18
C LEU A 453 -27.49 -7.08 1.30
N ARG A 454 -27.97 -6.63 2.48
CA ARG A 454 -28.22 -5.22 2.78
C ARG A 454 -26.97 -4.39 2.59
N THR A 455 -25.85 -4.79 3.19
CA THR A 455 -24.56 -4.08 3.09
C THR A 455 -24.11 -3.96 1.64
N LYS A 456 -24.10 -5.08 0.88
CA LYS A 456 -23.71 -5.10 -0.54
C LYS A 456 -24.60 -4.20 -1.40
N THR A 457 -25.91 -4.30 -1.25
CA THR A 457 -26.87 -3.47 -2.00
C THR A 457 -26.65 -1.97 -1.72
N MET A 458 -26.41 -1.62 -0.45
CA MET A 458 -26.14 -0.24 -0.08
C MET A 458 -24.82 0.26 -0.67
N VAL A 459 -23.75 -0.55 -0.66
CA VAL A 459 -22.46 -0.20 -1.29
C VAL A 459 -22.66 0.11 -2.77
N GLU A 460 -23.38 -0.73 -3.51
CA GLU A 460 -23.67 -0.51 -4.94
C GLU A 460 -24.43 0.80 -5.17
N LYS A 461 -25.45 1.09 -4.35
CA LYS A 461 -26.22 2.33 -4.44
C LYS A 461 -25.37 3.57 -4.07
N MET A 462 -24.41 3.44 -3.14
CA MET A 462 -23.52 4.55 -2.74
C MET A 462 -22.55 4.94 -3.86
N ILE A 463 -22.10 4.01 -4.70
CA ILE A 463 -21.27 4.33 -5.87
C ILE A 463 -22.02 5.30 -6.81
N LEU A 464 -23.31 5.09 -7.01
CA LEU A 464 -24.14 5.97 -7.84
C LEU A 464 -24.31 7.38 -7.24
N ARG A 465 -24.11 7.50 -5.93
CA ARG A 465 -24.12 8.78 -5.19
C ARG A 465 -22.73 9.41 -5.08
N GLY A 466 -21.70 8.81 -5.71
CA GLY A 466 -20.34 9.31 -5.71
C GLY A 466 -19.54 8.95 -4.46
N TYR A 467 -19.93 7.91 -3.74
CA TYR A 467 -19.14 7.35 -2.64
C TYR A 467 -18.78 5.89 -2.94
N MET A 468 -17.50 5.60 -2.95
CA MET A 468 -16.96 4.25 -3.09
C MET A 468 -16.47 3.82 -1.72
N VAL A 469 -17.13 2.84 -1.14
CA VAL A 469 -16.82 2.24 0.16
C VAL A 469 -16.77 0.73 0.03
N ASP A 470 -16.07 0.06 0.94
CA ASP A 470 -15.92 -1.40 0.91
C ASP A 470 -16.72 -2.07 2.03
N TYR A 471 -16.73 -3.39 2.02
CA TYR A 471 -17.30 -4.21 3.07
C TYR A 471 -16.39 -5.40 3.36
N ALA A 472 -16.49 -5.93 4.58
CA ALA A 472 -15.75 -7.10 5.01
C ALA A 472 -16.66 -8.11 5.71
N PRO A 473 -16.31 -9.42 5.71
CA PRO A 473 -17.08 -10.43 6.42
C PRO A 473 -16.96 -10.23 7.93
N GLY A 474 -18.05 -10.48 8.65
CA GLY A 474 -18.10 -10.40 10.11
C GLY A 474 -18.98 -11.46 10.74
N PRO A 475 -19.03 -11.52 12.08
CA PRO A 475 -19.75 -12.57 12.82
C PRO A 475 -21.26 -12.56 12.58
N LYS A 476 -21.83 -11.38 12.24
CA LYS A 476 -23.27 -11.19 11.93
C LYS A 476 -23.53 -10.93 10.43
N GLY A 477 -22.64 -11.36 9.53
CA GLY A 477 -22.67 -11.03 8.10
C GLY A 477 -21.69 -9.92 7.75
N SER A 478 -21.72 -9.44 6.48
CA SER A 478 -20.80 -8.39 6.04
C SER A 478 -21.18 -7.03 6.63
N PHE A 479 -20.16 -6.27 7.04
CA PHE A 479 -20.27 -4.90 7.54
C PHE A 479 -19.54 -3.92 6.61
N PHE A 480 -19.88 -2.64 6.67
CA PHE A 480 -19.15 -1.58 5.98
C PHE A 480 -17.75 -1.43 6.53
N ARG A 481 -16.78 -1.25 5.64
CA ARG A 481 -15.44 -0.82 5.96
C ARG A 481 -15.15 0.46 5.18
N VAL A 482 -15.23 1.59 5.84
CA VAL A 482 -14.92 2.90 5.28
C VAL A 482 -13.49 3.27 5.66
N VAL A 483 -12.69 3.69 4.68
CA VAL A 483 -11.30 4.07 4.88
C VAL A 483 -11.16 5.57 4.59
N VAL A 484 -10.97 6.37 5.63
CA VAL A 484 -10.62 7.78 5.47
C VAL A 484 -9.13 7.93 5.18
N ASN A 485 -8.72 9.07 4.65
CA ASN A 485 -7.34 9.32 4.26
C ASN A 485 -6.91 10.75 4.61
N CYS A 486 -5.65 11.09 4.37
CA CYS A 486 -5.08 12.40 4.72
C CYS A 486 -5.73 13.61 4.02
N GLN A 487 -6.59 13.39 3.05
CA GLN A 487 -7.29 14.44 2.29
C GLN A 487 -8.80 14.45 2.55
N THR A 488 -9.33 13.51 3.34
CA THR A 488 -10.76 13.42 3.65
C THR A 488 -11.21 14.65 4.45
N LEU A 489 -12.24 15.36 3.95
CA LEU A 489 -12.82 16.52 4.61
C LEU A 489 -13.94 16.13 5.58
N PRO A 490 -14.19 16.91 6.65
CA PRO A 490 -15.30 16.64 7.58
C PRO A 490 -16.66 16.55 6.87
N GLY A 491 -16.94 17.49 5.93
CA GLY A 491 -18.18 17.46 5.15
C GLY A 491 -18.36 16.19 4.31
N THR A 492 -17.28 15.58 3.83
CA THR A 492 -17.33 14.30 3.11
C THR A 492 -17.85 13.18 4.03
N VAL A 493 -17.37 13.17 5.28
CA VAL A 493 -17.78 12.19 6.30
C VAL A 493 -19.26 12.37 6.64
N GLU A 494 -19.72 13.60 6.83
CA GLU A 494 -21.12 13.94 7.09
C GLU A 494 -22.03 13.52 5.93
N GLY A 495 -21.65 13.87 4.70
CA GLY A 495 -22.39 13.51 3.49
C GLY A 495 -22.45 11.99 3.27
N LEU A 496 -21.39 11.26 3.58
CA LEU A 496 -21.38 9.80 3.53
C LEU A 496 -22.43 9.20 4.47
N VAL A 497 -22.46 9.63 5.75
CA VAL A 497 -23.40 9.10 6.75
C VAL A 497 -24.83 9.42 6.34
N LYS A 498 -25.12 10.67 5.90
CA LYS A 498 -26.42 11.06 5.38
C LYS A 498 -26.83 10.19 4.18
N GLY A 499 -25.95 10.03 3.20
CA GLY A 499 -26.20 9.18 2.02
C GLY A 499 -26.52 7.73 2.38
N LEU A 500 -25.79 7.15 3.35
CA LEU A 500 -26.03 5.80 3.85
C LEU A 500 -27.41 5.69 4.52
N GLU A 501 -27.82 6.67 5.34
CA GLU A 501 -29.14 6.68 5.95
C GLU A 501 -30.26 6.76 4.93
N GLU A 502 -30.11 7.58 3.90
CA GLU A 502 -31.10 7.72 2.84
C GLU A 502 -31.23 6.45 1.99
N VAL A 503 -30.09 5.84 1.62
CA VAL A 503 -30.06 4.58 0.86
C VAL A 503 -30.66 3.43 1.67
N GLY A 504 -30.38 3.41 2.97
CA GLY A 504 -30.87 2.36 3.87
C GLY A 504 -32.38 2.38 4.14
N ARG A 505 -33.03 3.55 3.94
CA ARG A 505 -34.50 3.70 4.05
C ARG A 505 -35.25 3.25 2.78
N GLN A 506 -34.55 3.05 1.65
CA GLN A 506 -35.07 2.63 0.34
C GLN A 506 -35.10 1.09 0.22
#